data_08fe1b475692e1e8c0c3871e6476c6a0
#
_entry.id   08fe1b475692e1e8c0c3871e6476c6a0
#
_cell.length_a   1.000
_cell.length_b   1.000
_cell.length_c   1.000
_cell.angle_alpha   90.00
_cell.angle_beta   90.00
_cell.angle_gamma   90.00
#
_symmetry.space_group_name_H-M   'P 1'
#
loop_
_entity.id
_entity.type
_entity.pdbx_description
1 polymer ?
#
loop_
_entity_poly.entity_id
_entity_poly.type
_entity_poly.pdbx_seq_one_letter_code
_entity_poly.pdbx_strand_id
1 'polypeptide(L)'
;MAVLIDFAAVRCALRAHPPMGAVTLAVFALVVLAATPARAARIKDIADVEGVRSNQLSGYGVVVGLDGTGDGQQSLFTVQSILSMLRRRGVTISVDPRQIRVKNAAAVVVTATLPPFARSGNRIDVQLSSIGDAKSLRGGTLILTPLTAADQHVYAVAQGPVSLGGGYAAQAAGASATSGHPTVGVVTGGAIVEREVPVNLGADGIVRLSLHDADVTTATRVASAVNAALGDGAAQAVDPATIEIHLLENERAMLMLPEIENLEVVPSRRAKVIVNERTGTVIMGEDVRIAPVAIAHGSLQIQVKTDLGVSQPAPFSNGETVVVPDSTINVEQGKEQRLALLRGAVSLGQLVGGLNALGVTPQDLIAVLQAIKSAGALDAELELM
;
A
#
# COMPACT_ATOMS: atom_id res chain seq x y z
N MET A 1 11.09 -47.61 33.89
CA MET A 1 11.40 -47.17 35.27
C MET A 1 10.49 -46.01 35.55
N ALA A 2 9.35 -46.26 36.17
CA ALA A 2 8.24 -45.33 36.38
C ALA A 2 8.51 -44.51 37.65
N VAL A 3 8.47 -43.19 37.53
CA VAL A 3 8.49 -42.29 38.72
C VAL A 3 7.06 -42.00 39.11
N LEU A 4 6.60 -42.61 40.18
CA LEU A 4 5.37 -42.28 40.89
C LEU A 4 5.59 -40.93 41.61
N ILE A 5 4.85 -39.90 41.22
CA ILE A 5 4.79 -38.64 41.94
C ILE A 5 3.66 -38.78 42.98
N ASP A 6 4.05 -38.69 44.21
CA ASP A 6 3.21 -38.82 45.40
C ASP A 6 2.26 -37.61 45.54
N PHE A 7 0.94 -37.86 45.40
CA PHE A 7 -0.14 -36.85 45.43
C PHE A 7 -0.53 -36.40 46.86
N ALA A 8 0.15 -36.88 47.88
CA ALA A 8 -0.14 -36.55 49.28
C ALA A 8 0.47 -35.22 49.79
N ALA A 9 1.52 -34.72 49.12
CA ALA A 9 2.24 -33.48 49.56
C ALA A 9 1.56 -32.17 49.12
N VAL A 10 0.64 -32.23 48.14
CA VAL A 10 0.03 -31.01 47.55
C VAL A 10 -1.17 -30.50 48.38
N ARG A 11 -1.74 -31.30 49.31
CA ARG A 11 -2.89 -30.88 50.12
C ARG A 11 -2.59 -30.06 51.36
N CYS A 12 -1.35 -29.92 51.77
CA CYS A 12 -0.96 -29.17 52.98
C CYS A 12 -0.50 -27.72 52.74
N ALA A 13 -0.26 -27.30 51.46
CA ALA A 13 0.24 -25.97 51.14
C ALA A 13 -0.84 -24.89 50.89
N LEU A 14 -2.15 -25.23 50.98
CA LEU A 14 -3.23 -24.30 50.61
C LEU A 14 -3.87 -23.56 51.78
N ARG A 15 -3.20 -23.44 52.96
CA ARG A 15 -3.71 -22.70 54.15
C ARG A 15 -2.79 -21.58 54.66
N ALA A 16 -1.79 -21.14 53.90
CA ALA A 16 -1.04 -19.95 54.27
C ALA A 16 -1.59 -18.76 53.46
N HIS A 17 -2.20 -17.79 54.15
CA HIS A 17 -2.56 -16.50 53.55
C HIS A 17 -1.27 -15.87 52.96
N PRO A 18 -1.19 -15.55 51.68
CA PRO A 18 0.00 -14.90 51.15
C PRO A 18 0.13 -13.52 51.80
N PRO A 19 1.36 -13.09 52.19
CA PRO A 19 1.58 -11.76 52.73
C PRO A 19 1.10 -10.72 51.72
N MET A 20 0.43 -9.68 52.18
CA MET A 20 -0.16 -8.59 51.37
C MET A 20 0.76 -8.07 50.29
N GLY A 21 2.10 -8.13 50.50
CA GLY A 21 3.13 -7.74 49.53
C GLY A 21 3.24 -8.67 48.30
N ALA A 22 2.91 -9.97 48.42
CA ALA A 22 2.96 -10.91 47.31
C ALA A 22 1.79 -10.75 46.34
N VAL A 23 0.61 -10.38 46.88
CA VAL A 23 -0.59 -10.11 46.08
C VAL A 23 -0.44 -8.81 45.28
N THR A 24 0.13 -7.75 45.89
CA THR A 24 0.41 -6.48 45.20
C THR A 24 1.45 -6.65 44.13
N LEU A 25 2.50 -7.46 44.33
CA LEU A 25 3.52 -7.73 43.31
C LEU A 25 2.95 -8.58 42.16
N ALA A 26 2.08 -9.54 42.45
CA ALA A 26 1.43 -10.35 41.42
C ALA A 26 0.43 -9.53 40.56
N VAL A 27 -0.33 -8.61 41.18
CA VAL A 27 -1.24 -7.69 40.47
C VAL A 27 -0.46 -6.71 39.63
N PHE A 28 0.68 -6.17 40.14
CA PHE A 28 1.56 -5.29 39.37
C PHE A 28 2.19 -6.02 38.18
N ALA A 29 2.65 -7.26 38.37
CA ALA A 29 3.17 -8.10 37.29
C ALA A 29 2.10 -8.44 36.24
N LEU A 30 0.84 -8.69 36.67
CA LEU A 30 -0.28 -8.98 35.76
C LEU A 30 -0.68 -7.74 34.95
N VAL A 31 -0.65 -6.54 35.53
CA VAL A 31 -0.92 -5.27 34.84
C VAL A 31 0.16 -4.96 33.81
N VAL A 32 1.43 -5.26 34.08
CA VAL A 32 2.53 -5.08 33.13
C VAL A 32 2.46 -6.09 31.97
N LEU A 33 1.95 -7.30 32.20
CA LEU A 33 1.76 -8.30 31.12
C LEU A 33 0.55 -8.01 30.23
N ALA A 34 -0.40 -7.19 30.68
CA ALA A 34 -1.62 -6.86 29.91
C ALA A 34 -1.44 -5.65 28.95
N ALA A 35 -0.26 -5.03 28.90
CA ALA A 35 0.07 -4.03 27.89
C ALA A 35 0.21 -4.72 26.53
N THR A 36 -0.90 -4.80 25.78
CA THR A 36 -0.83 -5.16 24.35
C THR A 36 0.13 -4.21 23.68
N PRO A 37 1.18 -4.69 22.96
CA PRO A 37 2.09 -3.80 22.27
C PRO A 37 1.27 -3.01 21.25
N ALA A 38 1.10 -1.72 21.47
CA ALA A 38 0.61 -0.83 20.43
C ALA A 38 1.52 -1.07 19.21
N ARG A 39 0.94 -1.35 18.04
CA ARG A 39 1.73 -1.59 16.83
C ARG A 39 2.47 -0.31 16.45
N ALA A 40 3.68 -0.17 16.98
CA ALA A 40 4.59 0.88 16.59
C ALA A 40 5.09 0.61 15.16
N ALA A 41 5.12 1.64 14.34
CA ALA A 41 5.70 1.64 13.01
C ALA A 41 6.92 2.55 13.01
N ARG A 42 7.95 2.22 12.22
CA ARG A 42 9.10 3.10 12.08
C ARG A 42 8.73 4.29 11.21
N ILE A 43 9.35 5.43 11.43
CA ILE A 43 9.07 6.65 10.66
C ILE A 43 9.22 6.38 9.15
N LYS A 44 10.24 5.64 8.71
CA LYS A 44 10.45 5.27 7.29
C LYS A 44 9.33 4.42 6.67
N ASP A 45 8.49 3.78 7.49
CA ASP A 45 7.38 2.96 7.02
C ASP A 45 6.08 3.79 6.85
N ILE A 46 6.05 5.03 7.39
CA ILE A 46 4.88 5.92 7.41
C ILE A 46 5.14 7.31 6.81
N ALA A 47 6.39 7.64 6.49
CA ALA A 47 6.76 8.94 5.93
C ALA A 47 7.90 8.80 4.93
N ASP A 48 7.88 9.66 3.92
CA ASP A 48 8.96 9.86 2.96
C ASP A 48 9.71 11.17 3.24
N VAL A 49 10.98 11.21 2.87
CA VAL A 49 11.77 12.45 2.93
C VAL A 49 11.42 13.31 1.71
N GLU A 50 11.04 14.57 1.94
CA GLU A 50 10.71 15.50 0.85
C GLU A 50 11.92 15.71 -0.07
N GLY A 51 11.64 15.77 -1.37
CA GLY A 51 12.69 15.90 -2.41
C GLY A 51 13.29 14.56 -2.85
N VAL A 52 13.06 13.46 -2.12
CA VAL A 52 13.50 12.11 -2.49
C VAL A 52 12.37 11.41 -3.23
N ARG A 53 12.35 11.55 -4.56
CA ARG A 53 11.33 10.90 -5.39
C ARG A 53 11.92 10.30 -6.65
N SER A 54 11.31 9.24 -7.15
CA SER A 54 11.59 8.74 -8.47
C SER A 54 10.95 9.64 -9.55
N ASN A 55 11.67 9.88 -10.63
CA ASN A 55 11.17 10.65 -11.76
C ASN A 55 10.85 9.74 -12.95
N GLN A 56 9.71 9.97 -13.58
CA GLN A 56 9.32 9.21 -14.77
C GLN A 56 9.98 9.82 -15.99
N LEU A 57 10.65 8.98 -16.78
CA LEU A 57 11.25 9.34 -18.04
C LEU A 57 10.48 8.70 -19.18
N SER A 58 10.34 9.43 -20.27
CA SER A 58 9.73 8.92 -21.49
C SER A 58 10.53 9.33 -22.72
N GLY A 59 10.46 8.52 -23.77
CA GLY A 59 11.09 8.80 -25.02
C GLY A 59 10.40 8.09 -26.18
N TYR A 60 10.70 8.55 -27.38
CA TYR A 60 10.25 7.92 -28.60
C TYR A 60 11.46 7.25 -29.28
N GLY A 61 11.35 5.95 -29.49
CA GLY A 61 12.43 5.14 -30.06
C GLY A 61 11.98 4.27 -31.23
N VAL A 62 12.95 3.61 -31.81
CA VAL A 62 12.72 2.60 -32.86
C VAL A 62 13.45 1.32 -32.47
N VAL A 63 12.74 0.20 -32.53
CA VAL A 63 13.31 -1.14 -32.42
C VAL A 63 13.57 -1.66 -33.82
N VAL A 64 14.75 -2.21 -34.05
CA VAL A 64 15.17 -2.78 -35.33
C VAL A 64 15.57 -4.24 -35.19
N GLY A 65 15.67 -4.96 -36.31
CA GLY A 65 16.05 -6.38 -36.30
C GLY A 65 14.88 -7.34 -36.05
N LEU A 66 13.64 -6.87 -36.24
CA LEU A 66 12.44 -7.69 -36.14
C LEU A 66 12.30 -8.57 -37.39
N ASP A 67 12.03 -9.86 -37.21
CA ASP A 67 11.87 -10.82 -38.29
C ASP A 67 10.46 -10.74 -38.91
N GLY A 68 10.22 -9.69 -39.70
CA GLY A 68 8.96 -9.45 -40.38
C GLY A 68 7.77 -9.12 -39.46
N THR A 69 8.00 -8.97 -38.15
CA THR A 69 6.97 -8.72 -37.13
C THR A 69 6.84 -7.24 -36.77
N GLY A 70 7.64 -6.37 -37.39
CA GLY A 70 7.61 -4.93 -37.20
C GLY A 70 6.39 -4.24 -37.80
N ASP A 71 6.44 -2.91 -37.85
CA ASP A 71 5.36 -2.07 -38.34
C ASP A 71 5.09 -2.27 -39.84
N GLY A 72 3.83 -2.15 -40.22
CA GLY A 72 3.36 -2.26 -41.59
C GLY A 72 3.50 -0.94 -42.37
N GLN A 73 2.97 -0.95 -43.61
CA GLN A 73 3.01 0.22 -44.48
C GLN A 73 2.12 1.40 -43.99
N GLN A 74 1.18 1.15 -43.10
CA GLN A 74 0.28 2.19 -42.59
C GLN A 74 0.96 3.06 -41.51
N SER A 75 2.02 2.57 -40.87
CA SER A 75 2.77 3.27 -39.83
C SER A 75 3.80 4.22 -40.43
N LEU A 76 3.34 5.28 -41.11
CA LEU A 76 4.22 6.27 -41.79
C LEU A 76 5.20 6.96 -40.84
N PHE A 77 4.84 7.12 -39.56
CA PHE A 77 5.71 7.73 -38.55
C PHE A 77 6.96 6.89 -38.29
N THR A 78 6.90 5.57 -38.35
CA THR A 78 8.08 4.69 -38.23
C THR A 78 9.05 4.91 -39.39
N VAL A 79 8.55 4.99 -40.63
CA VAL A 79 9.34 5.28 -41.83
C VAL A 79 10.01 6.66 -41.73
N GLN A 80 9.25 7.68 -41.32
CA GLN A 80 9.78 9.05 -41.17
C GLN A 80 10.87 9.11 -40.09
N SER A 81 10.70 8.37 -38.98
CA SER A 81 11.70 8.30 -37.91
C SER A 81 13.00 7.68 -38.38
N ILE A 82 12.93 6.58 -39.15
CA ILE A 82 14.12 5.92 -39.71
C ILE A 82 14.79 6.85 -40.71
N LEU A 83 14.04 7.49 -41.59
CA LEU A 83 14.61 8.46 -42.56
C LEU A 83 15.26 9.63 -41.85
N SER A 84 14.64 10.17 -40.80
CA SER A 84 15.20 11.25 -40.00
C SER A 84 16.49 10.85 -39.30
N MET A 85 16.56 9.62 -38.80
CA MET A 85 17.75 9.05 -38.18
C MET A 85 18.89 8.89 -39.22
N LEU A 86 18.59 8.36 -40.40
CA LEU A 86 19.55 8.16 -41.46
C LEU A 86 20.10 9.50 -41.96
N ARG A 87 19.22 10.51 -42.13
CA ARG A 87 19.64 11.88 -42.51
C ARG A 87 20.61 12.48 -41.48
N ARG A 88 20.35 12.31 -40.19
CA ARG A 88 21.28 12.78 -39.15
C ARG A 88 22.64 12.07 -39.17
N ARG A 89 22.71 10.88 -39.75
CA ARG A 89 23.95 10.13 -39.98
C ARG A 89 24.58 10.39 -41.35
N GLY A 90 24.07 11.37 -42.11
CA GLY A 90 24.61 11.74 -43.44
C GLY A 90 24.07 10.88 -44.58
N VAL A 91 23.17 9.96 -44.34
CA VAL A 91 22.56 9.12 -45.40
C VAL A 91 21.29 9.79 -45.90
N THR A 92 21.29 10.25 -47.16
CA THR A 92 20.11 10.84 -47.80
C THR A 92 19.48 9.83 -48.76
N ILE A 93 18.19 9.54 -48.50
CA ILE A 93 17.39 8.65 -49.35
C ILE A 93 16.31 9.50 -50.03
N SER A 94 16.36 9.54 -51.37
CA SER A 94 15.41 10.32 -52.20
C SER A 94 14.28 9.41 -52.73
N VAL A 95 13.62 8.65 -51.85
CA VAL A 95 12.50 7.77 -52.21
C VAL A 95 11.25 8.24 -51.49
N ASP A 96 10.08 8.08 -52.12
CA ASP A 96 8.81 8.37 -51.48
C ASP A 96 8.65 7.47 -50.23
N PRO A 97 8.40 8.02 -49.02
CA PRO A 97 8.22 7.27 -47.80
C PRO A 97 7.16 6.16 -47.92
N ARG A 98 6.16 6.32 -48.77
CA ARG A 98 5.08 5.35 -49.00
C ARG A 98 5.55 4.07 -49.71
N GLN A 99 6.71 4.13 -50.41
CA GLN A 99 7.30 3.00 -51.12
C GLN A 99 8.24 2.17 -50.23
N ILE A 100 8.58 2.68 -49.05
CA ILE A 100 9.48 2.01 -48.10
C ILE A 100 8.71 1.07 -47.24
N ARG A 101 9.09 -0.21 -47.23
CA ARG A 101 8.50 -1.24 -46.37
C ARG A 101 9.44 -1.51 -45.21
N VAL A 102 8.98 -1.27 -43.99
CA VAL A 102 9.81 -1.37 -42.78
C VAL A 102 9.28 -2.50 -41.88
N LYS A 103 9.20 -3.73 -42.42
CA LYS A 103 8.72 -4.89 -41.67
C LYS A 103 9.65 -5.32 -40.53
N ASN A 104 10.90 -4.91 -40.57
CA ASN A 104 11.92 -5.30 -39.59
C ASN A 104 12.19 -4.23 -38.54
N ALA A 105 11.33 -3.21 -38.45
CA ALA A 105 11.43 -2.18 -37.44
C ALA A 105 10.06 -1.80 -36.90
N ALA A 106 10.01 -1.30 -35.68
CA ALA A 106 8.81 -0.82 -35.03
C ALA A 106 9.09 0.45 -34.24
N ALA A 107 8.17 1.39 -34.28
CA ALA A 107 8.18 2.55 -33.40
C ALA A 107 7.67 2.17 -32.01
N VAL A 108 8.36 2.65 -31.01
CA VAL A 108 8.06 2.34 -29.59
C VAL A 108 8.06 3.60 -28.74
N VAL A 109 7.16 3.63 -27.75
CA VAL A 109 7.32 4.47 -26.57
C VAL A 109 8.25 3.74 -25.63
N VAL A 110 9.21 4.48 -25.10
CA VAL A 110 10.21 4.00 -24.16
C VAL A 110 9.98 4.70 -22.85
N THR A 111 9.76 3.96 -21.78
CA THR A 111 9.57 4.52 -20.44
C THR A 111 10.62 3.96 -19.49
N ALA A 112 11.05 4.77 -18.54
CA ALA A 112 11.96 4.37 -17.48
C ALA A 112 11.66 5.14 -16.20
N THR A 113 11.96 4.54 -15.06
CA THR A 113 11.89 5.21 -13.76
C THR A 113 13.31 5.56 -13.35
N LEU A 114 13.59 6.85 -13.22
CA LEU A 114 14.86 7.36 -12.69
C LEU A 114 14.76 7.37 -11.16
N PRO A 115 15.49 6.50 -10.45
CA PRO A 115 15.46 6.48 -9.00
C PRO A 115 16.09 7.74 -8.42
N PRO A 116 15.74 8.14 -7.18
CA PRO A 116 16.40 9.23 -6.49
C PRO A 116 17.89 8.91 -6.31
N PHE A 117 18.73 9.94 -6.29
CA PHE A 117 20.20 9.84 -6.16
C PHE A 117 20.90 9.06 -7.29
N ALA A 118 20.22 8.79 -8.41
CA ALA A 118 20.86 8.21 -9.56
C ALA A 118 21.93 9.17 -10.11
N ARG A 119 23.16 8.67 -10.25
CA ARG A 119 24.31 9.44 -10.77
C ARG A 119 24.53 9.16 -12.23
N SER A 120 25.19 10.10 -12.91
CA SER A 120 25.65 9.90 -14.28
C SER A 120 26.47 8.62 -14.39
N GLY A 121 26.17 7.81 -15.42
CA GLY A 121 26.74 6.48 -15.62
C GLY A 121 25.94 5.32 -14.99
N ASN A 122 24.99 5.58 -14.09
CA ASN A 122 24.14 4.54 -13.56
C ASN A 122 23.25 3.94 -14.66
N ARG A 123 22.96 2.63 -14.55
CA ARG A 123 22.09 1.93 -15.49
C ARG A 123 20.72 1.72 -14.87
N ILE A 124 19.69 1.95 -15.67
CA ILE A 124 18.28 1.74 -15.29
C ILE A 124 17.58 0.88 -16.34
N ASP A 125 16.56 0.15 -15.90
CA ASP A 125 15.73 -0.67 -16.78
C ASP A 125 14.78 0.21 -17.60
N VAL A 126 14.47 -0.26 -18.80
CA VAL A 126 13.62 0.46 -19.74
C VAL A 126 12.50 -0.45 -20.21
N GLN A 127 11.30 0.05 -20.18
CA GLN A 127 10.14 -0.62 -20.74
C GLN A 127 9.82 -0.03 -22.13
N LEU A 128 9.47 -0.91 -23.05
CA LEU A 128 9.15 -0.60 -24.43
C LEU A 128 7.72 -1.01 -24.72
N SER A 129 6.97 -0.14 -25.40
CA SER A 129 5.63 -0.44 -25.87
C SER A 129 5.48 -0.01 -27.31
N SER A 130 5.04 -0.90 -28.20
CA SER A 130 4.83 -0.58 -29.62
C SER A 130 3.70 0.44 -29.75
N ILE A 131 3.90 1.44 -30.62
CA ILE A 131 2.89 2.46 -30.94
C ILE A 131 2.17 2.09 -32.25
N GLY A 132 2.87 1.39 -33.13
CA GLY A 132 2.37 1.05 -34.46
C GLY A 132 1.58 -0.26 -34.47
N ASP A 133 1.60 -0.90 -35.62
CA ASP A 133 0.93 -2.16 -35.90
C ASP A 133 1.88 -3.38 -35.84
N ALA A 134 3.02 -3.23 -35.18
CA ALA A 134 3.97 -4.32 -34.95
C ALA A 134 3.30 -5.49 -34.20
N LYS A 135 3.53 -6.68 -34.69
CA LYS A 135 2.96 -7.91 -34.10
C LYS A 135 3.79 -8.44 -32.93
N SER A 136 5.10 -8.18 -32.94
CA SER A 136 6.02 -8.60 -31.88
C SER A 136 7.32 -7.81 -31.93
N LEU A 137 7.88 -7.51 -30.73
CA LEU A 137 9.20 -6.90 -30.55
C LEU A 137 10.31 -7.92 -30.31
N ARG A 138 10.00 -9.22 -30.44
CA ARG A 138 10.93 -10.31 -30.13
C ARG A 138 12.17 -10.26 -31.00
N GLY A 139 13.35 -10.40 -30.37
CA GLY A 139 14.64 -10.42 -31.04
C GLY A 139 15.11 -9.07 -31.55
N GLY A 140 14.28 -8.03 -31.36
CA GLY A 140 14.64 -6.67 -31.76
C GLY A 140 15.66 -6.02 -30.84
N THR A 141 16.27 -4.96 -31.34
CA THR A 141 17.21 -4.12 -30.59
C THR A 141 16.72 -2.67 -30.65
N LEU A 142 16.58 -2.05 -29.47
CA LEU A 142 16.30 -0.62 -29.34
C LEU A 142 17.54 0.16 -29.79
N ILE A 143 17.36 1.06 -30.72
CA ILE A 143 18.43 2.02 -31.12
C ILE A 143 18.48 3.17 -30.12
N LEU A 144 19.62 3.88 -30.11
CA LEU A 144 19.88 5.01 -29.22
C LEU A 144 18.68 5.97 -29.14
N THR A 145 18.07 6.05 -27.96
CA THR A 145 16.85 6.79 -27.72
C THR A 145 17.03 7.68 -26.49
N PRO A 146 16.92 9.02 -26.64
CA PRO A 146 16.94 9.91 -25.49
C PRO A 146 15.64 9.78 -24.69
N LEU A 147 15.77 9.77 -23.37
CA LEU A 147 14.66 9.76 -22.41
C LEU A 147 14.59 11.10 -21.70
N THR A 148 13.42 11.73 -21.79
CA THR A 148 13.16 13.07 -21.24
C THR A 148 12.19 12.98 -20.07
N ALA A 149 12.32 13.89 -19.11
CA ALA A 149 11.34 14.11 -18.05
C ALA A 149 10.29 15.16 -18.50
N ALA A 150 9.39 15.54 -17.60
CA ALA A 150 8.33 16.51 -17.86
C ALA A 150 8.84 17.91 -18.24
N ASP A 151 10.07 18.26 -17.84
CA ASP A 151 10.78 19.49 -18.17
C ASP A 151 11.43 19.48 -19.57
N GLN A 152 11.23 18.40 -20.34
CA GLN A 152 11.78 18.15 -21.68
C GLN A 152 13.32 18.06 -21.75
N HIS A 153 14.01 17.97 -20.62
CA HIS A 153 15.44 17.72 -20.61
C HIS A 153 15.73 16.22 -20.69
N VAL A 154 16.84 15.88 -21.37
CA VAL A 154 17.31 14.50 -21.47
C VAL A 154 18.06 14.14 -20.18
N TYR A 155 17.59 13.10 -19.51
CA TYR A 155 18.18 12.58 -18.26
C TYR A 155 18.87 11.23 -18.47
N ALA A 156 18.41 10.44 -19.42
CA ALA A 156 19.03 9.16 -19.73
C ALA A 156 18.97 8.87 -21.23
N VAL A 157 19.80 7.93 -21.66
CA VAL A 157 19.82 7.46 -23.03
C VAL A 157 19.73 5.95 -23.05
N ALA A 158 18.71 5.43 -23.77
CA ALA A 158 18.39 4.01 -23.82
C ALA A 158 18.86 3.36 -25.11
N GLN A 159 19.43 2.15 -24.99
CA GLN A 159 19.81 1.29 -26.11
C GLN A 159 19.96 -0.15 -25.62
N GLY A 160 19.62 -1.14 -26.44
CA GLY A 160 19.93 -2.53 -26.12
C GLY A 160 18.95 -3.55 -26.69
N PRO A 161 19.25 -4.85 -26.53
CA PRO A 161 18.39 -5.92 -26.99
C PRO A 161 17.09 -5.98 -26.18
N VAL A 162 15.98 -6.20 -26.86
CA VAL A 162 14.64 -6.27 -26.24
C VAL A 162 14.37 -7.69 -25.75
N SER A 163 14.01 -7.80 -24.49
CA SER A 163 13.51 -9.03 -23.85
C SER A 163 12.01 -8.96 -23.64
N LEU A 164 11.27 -9.98 -24.07
CA LEU A 164 9.82 -10.09 -23.86
C LEU A 164 9.52 -10.98 -22.63
N GLY A 165 9.83 -10.60 -21.45
CA GLY A 165 9.54 -11.27 -20.18
C GLY A 165 8.69 -12.55 -20.24
N GLY A 166 9.25 -13.68 -20.75
CA GLY A 166 8.67 -15.01 -20.66
C GLY A 166 7.45 -15.35 -21.53
N GLY A 167 7.04 -14.47 -22.45
CA GLY A 167 5.95 -14.75 -23.38
C GLY A 167 6.36 -15.71 -24.50
N TYR A 168 5.73 -16.91 -24.59
CA TYR A 168 5.87 -17.84 -25.71
C TYR A 168 4.84 -17.53 -26.80
N ALA A 169 5.30 -17.30 -28.02
CA ALA A 169 4.50 -17.47 -29.20
C ALA A 169 4.88 -18.79 -29.85
N ALA A 170 4.10 -19.85 -29.65
CA ALA A 170 4.27 -21.11 -30.37
C ALA A 170 3.27 -21.13 -31.52
N GLN A 171 3.77 -21.11 -32.77
CA GLN A 171 2.99 -21.43 -33.96
C GLN A 171 3.19 -22.90 -34.30
N ALA A 172 2.17 -23.72 -34.04
CA ALA A 172 2.05 -25.04 -34.64
C ALA A 172 0.89 -25.02 -35.61
N ALA A 173 0.97 -25.79 -36.69
CA ALA A 173 0.02 -25.80 -37.78
C ALA A 173 -1.45 -25.80 -37.32
N GLY A 174 -2.11 -24.66 -37.44
CA GLY A 174 -3.55 -24.48 -37.17
C GLY A 174 -3.94 -23.98 -35.76
N ALA A 175 -3.01 -23.73 -34.85
CA ALA A 175 -3.30 -23.13 -33.53
C ALA A 175 -2.23 -22.12 -33.15
N SER A 176 -2.60 -20.85 -32.92
CA SER A 176 -1.73 -19.81 -32.34
C SER A 176 -2.06 -19.67 -30.86
N ALA A 177 -1.18 -20.15 -29.99
CA ALA A 177 -1.23 -19.87 -28.57
C ALA A 177 -0.31 -18.69 -28.28
N THR A 178 -0.88 -17.51 -28.03
CA THR A 178 -0.13 -16.31 -27.62
C THR A 178 -0.23 -16.22 -26.10
N SER A 179 0.86 -16.50 -25.41
CA SER A 179 0.99 -16.25 -23.99
C SER A 179 1.86 -15.01 -23.80
N GLY A 180 1.34 -13.98 -23.13
CA GLY A 180 2.02 -12.71 -22.89
C GLY A 180 1.70 -11.62 -23.92
N HIS A 181 2.25 -10.43 -23.69
CA HIS A 181 2.08 -9.28 -24.58
C HIS A 181 3.32 -9.12 -25.49
N PRO A 182 3.30 -9.62 -26.72
CA PRO A 182 4.48 -9.62 -27.61
C PRO A 182 4.89 -8.22 -28.07
N THR A 183 4.04 -7.22 -27.87
CA THR A 183 4.24 -5.81 -28.23
C THR A 183 4.82 -4.96 -27.11
N VAL A 184 5.04 -5.56 -25.94
CA VAL A 184 5.70 -4.93 -24.80
C VAL A 184 6.98 -5.70 -24.47
N GLY A 185 8.07 -4.98 -24.23
CA GLY A 185 9.36 -5.57 -23.89
C GLY A 185 10.12 -4.75 -22.86
N VAL A 186 11.17 -5.33 -22.32
CA VAL A 186 12.07 -4.70 -21.36
C VAL A 186 13.50 -4.79 -21.87
N VAL A 187 14.29 -3.74 -21.68
CA VAL A 187 15.75 -3.75 -21.85
C VAL A 187 16.37 -3.55 -20.47
N THR A 188 16.83 -4.64 -19.88
CA THR A 188 17.43 -4.62 -18.54
C THR A 188 18.74 -3.84 -18.55
N GLY A 189 18.88 -2.86 -17.67
CA GLY A 189 20.04 -1.95 -17.64
C GLY A 189 20.24 -1.21 -18.96
N GLY A 190 19.16 -1.05 -19.75
CA GLY A 190 19.24 -0.53 -21.12
C GLY A 190 19.43 0.97 -21.23
N ALA A 191 19.12 1.73 -20.21
CA ALA A 191 19.39 3.17 -20.22
C ALA A 191 20.54 3.53 -19.27
N ILE A 192 21.36 4.47 -19.74
CA ILE A 192 22.44 5.09 -18.96
C ILE A 192 21.99 6.49 -18.59
N VAL A 193 22.10 6.83 -17.31
CA VAL A 193 21.83 8.18 -16.81
C VAL A 193 22.91 9.12 -17.26
N GLU A 194 22.53 10.20 -17.95
CA GLU A 194 23.44 11.23 -18.45
C GLU A 194 23.43 12.48 -17.57
N ARG A 195 22.29 12.77 -16.94
CA ARG A 195 22.10 13.92 -16.05
C ARG A 195 21.48 13.51 -14.75
N GLU A 196 22.02 14.02 -13.67
CA GLU A 196 21.50 13.85 -12.33
C GLU A 196 20.33 14.80 -12.06
N VAL A 197 19.37 14.36 -11.26
CA VAL A 197 18.36 15.25 -10.67
C VAL A 197 18.90 15.71 -9.32
N PRO A 198 19.11 17.04 -9.15
CA PRO A 198 19.61 17.52 -7.87
C PRO A 198 18.58 17.26 -6.77
N VAL A 199 19.00 16.61 -5.72
CA VAL A 199 18.21 16.39 -4.49
C VAL A 199 18.81 17.29 -3.41
N ASN A 200 18.03 18.26 -2.97
CA ASN A 200 18.43 19.18 -1.89
C ASN A 200 17.97 18.61 -0.54
N LEU A 201 18.81 17.78 0.06
CA LEU A 201 18.54 17.17 1.36
C LEU A 201 19.14 18.04 2.45
N GLY A 202 18.29 18.82 3.13
CA GLY A 202 18.74 19.68 4.23
C GLY A 202 19.66 20.84 3.81
N ALA A 203 19.60 21.29 2.54
CA ALA A 203 20.44 22.41 2.06
C ALA A 203 20.12 23.72 2.80
N ASP A 204 18.89 23.87 3.29
CA ASP A 204 18.41 25.04 4.04
C ASP A 204 18.57 24.85 5.56
N GLY A 205 19.27 23.80 6.01
CA GLY A 205 19.31 23.39 7.42
C GLY A 205 18.01 22.73 7.91
N ILE A 206 17.08 22.41 6.98
CA ILE A 206 15.78 21.81 7.30
C ILE A 206 15.60 20.56 6.47
N VAL A 207 15.25 19.45 7.12
CA VAL A 207 14.76 18.23 6.48
C VAL A 207 13.25 18.15 6.69
N ARG A 208 12.51 17.92 5.61
CA ARG A 208 11.06 17.75 5.66
C ARG A 208 10.69 16.30 5.48
N LEU A 209 9.84 15.79 6.39
CA LEU A 209 9.22 14.48 6.25
C LEU A 209 7.76 14.69 5.81
N SER A 210 7.33 13.92 4.82
CA SER A 210 5.95 13.89 4.34
C SER A 210 5.31 12.57 4.76
N LEU A 211 4.25 12.63 5.58
CA LEU A 211 3.48 11.45 5.96
C LEU A 211 2.70 10.89 4.76
N HIS A 212 2.64 9.58 4.63
CA HIS A 212 1.82 8.90 3.61
C HIS A 212 0.32 9.17 3.82
N ASP A 213 -0.12 9.13 5.09
CA ASP A 213 -1.48 9.45 5.50
C ASP A 213 -1.46 10.73 6.37
N ALA A 214 -2.12 11.78 5.90
CA ALA A 214 -2.20 13.06 6.60
C ALA A 214 -3.04 12.93 7.87
N ASP A 215 -2.40 13.02 9.04
CA ASP A 215 -3.06 12.99 10.35
C ASP A 215 -2.31 13.82 11.39
N VAL A 216 -3.03 14.76 12.01
CA VAL A 216 -2.45 15.71 13.00
C VAL A 216 -1.83 14.97 14.19
N THR A 217 -2.51 13.92 14.67
CA THR A 217 -2.04 13.15 15.84
C THR A 217 -0.75 12.41 15.51
N THR A 218 -0.68 11.79 14.34
CA THR A 218 0.53 11.10 13.86
C THR A 218 1.66 12.09 13.64
N ALA A 219 1.41 13.22 12.98
CA ALA A 219 2.42 14.26 12.77
C ALA A 219 3.01 14.78 14.09
N THR A 220 2.15 15.05 15.09
CA THR A 220 2.59 15.48 16.42
C THR A 220 3.38 14.42 17.16
N ARG A 221 2.98 13.13 17.05
CA ARG A 221 3.73 12.02 17.66
C ARG A 221 5.10 11.83 17.01
N VAL A 222 5.19 11.96 15.69
CA VAL A 222 6.47 11.92 14.98
C VAL A 222 7.37 13.07 15.43
N ALA A 223 6.87 14.31 15.44
CA ALA A 223 7.65 15.45 15.92
C ALA A 223 8.12 15.27 17.37
N SER A 224 7.25 14.72 18.24
CA SER A 224 7.62 14.44 19.64
C SER A 224 8.70 13.34 19.75
N ALA A 225 8.62 12.29 18.94
CA ALA A 225 9.62 11.21 18.93
C ALA A 225 10.97 11.72 18.44
N VAL A 226 11.00 12.56 17.39
CA VAL A 226 12.22 13.19 16.89
C VAL A 226 12.80 14.15 17.93
N ASN A 227 11.97 14.97 18.60
CA ASN A 227 12.41 15.87 19.66
C ASN A 227 12.99 15.10 20.86
N ALA A 228 12.43 13.94 21.19
CA ALA A 228 12.98 13.09 22.26
C ALA A 228 14.37 12.51 21.92
N ALA A 229 14.65 12.27 20.64
CA ALA A 229 15.91 11.70 20.16
C ALA A 229 16.98 12.79 19.94
N LEU A 230 16.60 13.93 19.32
CA LEU A 230 17.56 14.97 18.89
C LEU A 230 17.61 16.19 19.80
N GLY A 231 16.64 16.34 20.69
CA GLY A 231 16.52 17.49 21.60
C GLY A 231 15.28 18.33 21.32
N ASP A 232 14.85 19.08 22.34
CA ASP A 232 13.66 19.91 22.27
C ASP A 232 13.76 21.00 21.19
N GLY A 233 12.73 21.08 20.34
CA GLY A 233 12.66 22.04 19.25
C GLY A 233 13.37 21.61 17.97
N ALA A 234 13.92 20.40 17.90
CA ALA A 234 14.55 19.87 16.70
C ALA A 234 13.52 19.56 15.60
N ALA A 235 12.27 19.21 15.96
CA ALA A 235 11.23 18.91 15.00
C ALA A 235 9.91 19.60 15.33
N GLN A 236 9.20 20.03 14.28
CA GLN A 236 7.89 20.66 14.39
C GLN A 236 6.96 20.13 13.29
N ALA A 237 5.73 19.75 13.66
CA ALA A 237 4.67 19.49 12.69
C ALA A 237 4.11 20.83 12.17
N VAL A 238 4.30 21.11 10.89
CA VAL A 238 3.83 22.33 10.22
C VAL A 238 2.38 22.18 9.79
N ASP A 239 2.06 20.99 9.29
CA ASP A 239 0.71 20.62 8.86
C ASP A 239 0.45 19.11 9.13
N PRO A 240 -0.77 18.58 8.87
CA PRO A 240 -1.08 17.18 9.13
C PRO A 240 -0.22 16.16 8.38
N ALA A 241 0.46 16.57 7.31
CA ALA A 241 1.26 15.70 6.45
C ALA A 241 2.76 16.00 6.57
N THR A 242 3.16 17.23 6.98
CA THR A 242 4.54 17.72 6.90
C THR A 242 5.14 17.96 8.27
N ILE A 243 6.29 17.37 8.51
CA ILE A 243 7.11 17.61 9.70
C ILE A 243 8.45 18.22 9.26
N GLU A 244 8.77 19.38 9.76
CA GLU A 244 10.08 20.02 9.59
C GLU A 244 11.02 19.63 10.72
N ILE A 245 12.25 19.24 10.35
CA ILE A 245 13.33 18.88 11.26
C ILE A 245 14.47 19.86 11.02
N HIS A 246 14.80 20.63 12.03
CA HIS A 246 15.90 21.58 12.00
C HIS A 246 17.21 20.88 12.31
N LEU A 247 18.14 20.92 11.37
CA LEU A 247 19.48 20.39 11.57
C LEU A 247 20.31 21.40 12.37
N LEU A 248 21.04 20.93 13.35
CA LEU A 248 22.02 21.75 14.04
C LEU A 248 23.16 22.13 13.09
N GLU A 249 23.76 23.29 13.31
CA GLU A 249 24.91 23.75 12.50
C GLU A 249 26.00 22.68 12.49
N ASN A 250 26.48 22.32 11.27
CA ASN A 250 27.47 21.27 10.95
C ASN A 250 26.96 19.82 10.92
N GLU A 251 25.68 19.55 11.16
CA GLU A 251 25.13 18.20 10.98
C GLU A 251 24.76 17.96 9.50
N ARG A 252 25.18 16.80 9.02
CA ARG A 252 24.81 16.37 7.66
C ARG A 252 23.52 15.57 7.75
N ALA A 253 22.50 15.98 7.01
CA ALA A 253 21.22 15.28 6.94
C ALA A 253 21.39 13.75 6.77
N MET A 254 22.34 13.31 5.96
CA MET A 254 22.63 11.90 5.70
C MET A 254 23.14 11.12 6.93
N LEU A 255 23.65 11.78 7.96
CA LEU A 255 24.10 11.11 9.18
C LEU A 255 22.95 10.94 10.19
N MET A 256 22.00 11.87 10.20
CA MET A 256 20.87 11.86 11.13
C MET A 256 19.65 11.11 10.61
N LEU A 257 19.45 11.09 9.29
CA LEU A 257 18.31 10.41 8.69
C LEU A 257 18.15 8.95 9.14
N PRO A 258 19.20 8.11 9.19
CA PRO A 258 19.04 6.72 9.64
C PRO A 258 18.57 6.61 11.09
N GLU A 259 18.93 7.54 11.96
CA GLU A 259 18.46 7.58 13.34
C GLU A 259 16.98 7.96 13.40
N ILE A 260 16.60 9.01 12.67
CA ILE A 260 15.20 9.47 12.57
C ILE A 260 14.30 8.40 11.94
N GLU A 261 14.71 7.80 10.83
CA GLU A 261 13.95 6.80 10.09
C GLU A 261 13.64 5.54 10.91
N ASN A 262 14.49 5.19 11.86
CA ASN A 262 14.33 4.00 12.70
C ASN A 262 13.54 4.28 14.01
N LEU A 263 13.18 5.54 14.32
CA LEU A 263 12.33 5.84 15.46
C LEU A 263 10.95 5.18 15.31
N GLU A 264 10.48 4.60 16.40
CA GLU A 264 9.18 3.93 16.45
C GLU A 264 8.09 4.90 16.93
N VAL A 265 7.01 4.98 16.17
CA VAL A 265 5.85 5.82 16.45
C VAL A 265 4.59 5.00 16.28
N VAL A 266 3.60 5.19 17.14
CA VAL A 266 2.26 4.59 17.00
C VAL A 266 1.42 5.53 16.13
N PRO A 267 1.19 5.21 14.84
CA PRO A 267 0.35 6.05 13.99
C PRO A 267 -1.11 6.00 14.42
N SER A 268 -1.80 7.14 14.32
CA SER A 268 -3.24 7.20 14.46
C SER A 268 -3.86 6.82 13.12
N ARG A 269 -4.54 5.70 13.06
CA ARG A 269 -5.21 5.23 11.84
C ARG A 269 -6.70 5.42 11.95
N ARG A 270 -7.31 5.94 10.90
CA ARG A 270 -8.77 5.93 10.78
C ARG A 270 -9.25 4.50 10.57
N ALA A 271 -10.32 4.13 11.26
CA ALA A 271 -10.96 2.86 11.02
C ALA A 271 -11.45 2.82 9.57
N LYS A 272 -11.10 1.77 8.83
CA LYS A 272 -11.41 1.62 7.40
C LYS A 272 -12.03 0.26 7.13
N VAL A 273 -13.04 0.25 6.28
CA VAL A 273 -13.70 -0.96 5.76
C VAL A 273 -13.59 -0.94 4.25
N ILE A 274 -12.96 -1.97 3.70
CA ILE A 274 -12.81 -2.13 2.24
C ILE A 274 -13.71 -3.28 1.81
N VAL A 275 -14.53 -3.04 0.80
CA VAL A 275 -15.47 -4.02 0.28
C VAL A 275 -15.27 -4.21 -1.21
N ASN A 276 -15.05 -5.46 -1.63
CA ASN A 276 -14.98 -5.81 -3.04
C ASN A 276 -16.33 -6.37 -3.50
N GLU A 277 -17.03 -5.61 -4.36
CA GLU A 277 -18.38 -5.99 -4.84
C GLU A 277 -18.35 -7.24 -5.71
N ARG A 278 -17.29 -7.48 -6.46
CA ARG A 278 -17.20 -8.60 -7.39
C ARG A 278 -16.96 -9.94 -6.68
N THR A 279 -16.17 -9.93 -5.62
CA THR A 279 -15.81 -11.14 -4.87
C THR A 279 -16.60 -11.31 -3.58
N GLY A 280 -17.29 -10.26 -3.10
CA GLY A 280 -17.96 -10.24 -1.81
C GLY A 280 -17.00 -10.20 -0.62
N THR A 281 -15.73 -9.89 -0.85
CA THR A 281 -14.73 -9.84 0.22
C THR A 281 -14.88 -8.54 1.00
N VAL A 282 -14.98 -8.65 2.33
CA VAL A 282 -14.99 -7.51 3.26
C VAL A 282 -13.73 -7.55 4.10
N ILE A 283 -12.92 -6.50 4.05
CA ILE A 283 -11.71 -6.32 4.84
C ILE A 283 -11.99 -5.19 5.85
N MET A 284 -11.80 -5.46 7.12
CA MET A 284 -12.05 -4.50 8.19
C MET A 284 -10.95 -4.53 9.24
N GLY A 285 -10.68 -3.37 9.87
CA GLY A 285 -9.82 -3.27 11.04
C GLY A 285 -10.55 -3.74 12.31
N GLU A 286 -9.78 -4.06 13.34
CA GLU A 286 -10.33 -4.49 14.66
C GLU A 286 -11.06 -3.34 15.37
N ASP A 287 -10.73 -2.08 15.07
CA ASP A 287 -11.25 -0.87 15.74
C ASP A 287 -12.56 -0.34 15.13
N VAL A 288 -13.13 -1.02 14.13
CA VAL A 288 -14.37 -0.59 13.48
C VAL A 288 -15.56 -0.88 14.40
N ARG A 289 -16.23 0.18 14.84
CA ARG A 289 -17.40 0.12 15.74
C ARG A 289 -18.66 0.57 15.02
N ILE A 290 -19.80 0.04 15.49
CA ILE A 290 -21.13 0.40 14.99
C ILE A 290 -21.91 1.03 16.15
N ALA A 291 -22.44 2.24 15.92
CA ALA A 291 -23.39 2.88 16.82
C ALA A 291 -24.76 2.19 16.75
N PRO A 292 -25.59 2.30 17.80
CA PRO A 292 -26.94 1.74 17.78
C PRO A 292 -27.74 2.22 16.56
N VAL A 293 -28.24 1.27 15.78
CA VAL A 293 -28.97 1.53 14.53
C VAL A 293 -29.96 0.41 14.24
N ALA A 294 -31.09 0.76 13.63
CA ALA A 294 -32.06 -0.19 13.10
C ALA A 294 -32.15 -0.01 11.57
N ILE A 295 -32.00 -1.11 10.85
CA ILE A 295 -32.01 -1.12 9.38
C ILE A 295 -32.94 -2.22 8.89
N ALA A 296 -33.75 -1.90 7.93
CA ALA A 296 -34.57 -2.86 7.19
C ALA A 296 -34.10 -2.84 5.72
N HIS A 297 -33.66 -3.98 5.21
CA HIS A 297 -33.27 -4.16 3.82
C HIS A 297 -33.90 -5.44 3.24
N GLY A 298 -34.84 -5.28 2.32
CA GLY A 298 -35.60 -6.41 1.77
C GLY A 298 -36.36 -7.17 2.87
N SER A 299 -36.05 -8.47 3.01
CA SER A 299 -36.62 -9.35 4.05
C SER A 299 -35.80 -9.37 5.34
N LEU A 300 -34.68 -8.63 5.39
CA LEU A 300 -33.79 -8.57 6.56
C LEU A 300 -34.14 -7.36 7.42
N GLN A 301 -34.30 -7.59 8.72
CA GLN A 301 -34.46 -6.56 9.72
C GLN A 301 -33.30 -6.69 10.73
N ILE A 302 -32.46 -5.67 10.82
CA ILE A 302 -31.26 -5.64 11.66
C ILE A 302 -31.42 -4.56 12.70
N GLN A 303 -31.33 -4.91 13.98
CA GLN A 303 -31.36 -3.97 15.08
C GLN A 303 -30.12 -4.14 15.95
N VAL A 304 -29.31 -3.10 16.06
CA VAL A 304 -28.15 -3.00 16.94
C VAL A 304 -28.55 -2.15 18.14
N LYS A 305 -28.56 -2.74 19.36
CA LYS A 305 -28.83 -2.04 20.61
C LYS A 305 -27.65 -2.18 21.54
N THR A 306 -27.36 -1.13 22.29
CA THR A 306 -26.37 -1.14 23.36
C THR A 306 -27.13 -0.99 24.69
N ASP A 307 -27.17 -2.04 25.50
CA ASP A 307 -27.72 -2.00 26.84
C ASP A 307 -26.58 -1.82 27.85
N LEU A 308 -26.74 -0.88 28.78
CA LEU A 308 -25.78 -0.66 29.85
C LEU A 308 -26.07 -1.60 31.00
N GLY A 309 -25.35 -2.71 31.08
CA GLY A 309 -25.41 -3.63 32.22
C GLY A 309 -24.70 -3.02 33.43
N VAL A 310 -25.43 -2.76 34.49
CA VAL A 310 -24.87 -2.30 35.76
C VAL A 310 -24.63 -3.52 36.65
N SER A 311 -23.36 -3.90 36.85
CA SER A 311 -23.01 -4.89 37.86
C SER A 311 -22.93 -4.23 39.23
N GLN A 312 -23.95 -4.41 40.06
CA GLN A 312 -23.93 -3.93 41.45
C GLN A 312 -23.36 -5.02 42.37
N PRO A 313 -22.44 -4.66 43.27
CA PRO A 313 -22.01 -5.58 44.32
C PRO A 313 -23.14 -5.92 45.22
N ALA A 314 -23.09 -7.12 45.81
CA ALA A 314 -24.09 -7.54 46.83
C ALA A 314 -24.12 -6.57 48.02
N PRO A 315 -25.29 -6.35 48.66
CA PRO A 315 -25.37 -5.50 49.83
C PRO A 315 -24.35 -5.90 50.88
N PHE A 316 -23.62 -4.92 51.41
CA PHE A 316 -22.51 -5.08 52.38
C PHE A 316 -21.20 -5.67 51.87
N SER A 317 -20.93 -5.69 50.53
CA SER A 317 -19.64 -6.00 49.98
C SER A 317 -18.87 -4.72 49.62
N ASN A 318 -17.54 -4.73 49.77
CA ASN A 318 -16.64 -3.60 49.42
C ASN A 318 -16.30 -3.56 47.92
N GLY A 319 -17.24 -3.88 47.03
CA GLY A 319 -17.01 -3.83 45.57
C GLY A 319 -17.46 -2.49 44.98
N GLU A 320 -16.79 -2.05 43.93
CA GLU A 320 -17.20 -0.88 43.13
C GLU A 320 -18.22 -1.26 42.06
N THR A 321 -19.18 -0.34 41.82
CA THR A 321 -20.16 -0.50 40.73
C THR A 321 -19.44 -0.27 39.37
N VAL A 322 -19.42 -1.30 38.54
CA VAL A 322 -18.82 -1.20 37.19
C VAL A 322 -19.96 -1.25 36.17
N VAL A 323 -20.01 -0.22 35.32
CA VAL A 323 -20.91 -0.15 34.15
C VAL A 323 -20.24 -0.83 33.00
N VAL A 324 -20.73 -1.97 32.55
CA VAL A 324 -20.24 -2.69 31.39
C VAL A 324 -21.24 -2.49 30.24
N PRO A 325 -20.86 -1.90 29.12
CA PRO A 325 -21.74 -1.81 27.94
C PRO A 325 -21.96 -3.24 27.39
N ASP A 326 -23.21 -3.69 27.37
CA ASP A 326 -23.62 -4.93 26.72
C ASP A 326 -24.44 -4.60 25.47
N SER A 327 -23.94 -4.97 24.30
CA SER A 327 -24.58 -4.63 23.01
C SER A 327 -25.16 -5.90 22.40
N THR A 328 -26.41 -5.83 21.96
CA THR A 328 -27.12 -6.95 21.33
C THR A 328 -27.46 -6.62 19.89
N ILE A 329 -27.23 -7.60 18.98
CA ILE A 329 -27.68 -7.53 17.59
C ILE A 329 -28.86 -8.50 17.43
N ASN A 330 -30.01 -7.99 16.99
CA ASN A 330 -31.12 -8.78 16.56
C ASN A 330 -31.20 -8.74 15.03
N VAL A 331 -31.19 -9.89 14.38
CA VAL A 331 -31.39 -10.02 12.93
C VAL A 331 -32.57 -10.94 12.68
N GLU A 332 -33.61 -10.45 12.02
CA GLU A 332 -34.80 -11.23 11.67
C GLU A 332 -34.82 -11.42 10.14
N GLN A 333 -34.99 -12.67 9.68
CA GLN A 333 -35.11 -13.00 8.27
C GLN A 333 -36.39 -13.84 8.06
N GLY A 334 -37.39 -13.26 7.40
CA GLY A 334 -38.62 -13.96 7.01
C GLY A 334 -39.47 -14.51 8.17
N LYS A 335 -40.38 -15.46 7.86
CA LYS A 335 -41.36 -16.00 8.77
C LYS A 335 -40.81 -16.96 9.85
N GLU A 336 -39.52 -17.33 9.79
CA GLU A 336 -38.89 -18.15 10.83
C GLU A 336 -37.86 -17.29 11.57
N GLN A 337 -38.18 -16.92 12.80
CA GLN A 337 -37.32 -16.14 13.71
C GLN A 337 -36.09 -16.96 14.09
N ARG A 338 -34.93 -16.61 13.55
CA ARG A 338 -33.64 -17.04 14.06
C ARG A 338 -32.95 -15.83 14.71
N LEU A 339 -33.10 -15.75 16.03
CA LEU A 339 -32.42 -14.77 16.87
C LEU A 339 -30.94 -15.19 17.06
N ALA A 340 -30.02 -14.42 16.53
CA ALA A 340 -28.62 -14.51 16.93
C ALA A 340 -28.35 -13.41 17.97
N LEU A 341 -28.25 -13.79 19.22
CA LEU A 341 -27.96 -12.90 20.36
C LEU A 341 -26.44 -12.84 20.51
N LEU A 342 -25.82 -11.71 20.11
CA LEU A 342 -24.41 -11.45 20.33
C LEU A 342 -24.27 -10.43 21.47
N ARG A 343 -23.49 -10.78 22.50
CA ARG A 343 -23.26 -9.95 23.70
C ARG A 343 -21.92 -9.24 23.58
N GLY A 344 -21.91 -7.94 23.87
CA GLY A 344 -20.69 -7.10 23.88
C GLY A 344 -20.80 -5.85 23.00
N ALA A 345 -19.81 -4.95 23.04
CA ALA A 345 -19.71 -3.83 22.09
C ALA A 345 -19.65 -4.40 20.68
N VAL A 346 -20.65 -4.06 19.84
CA VAL A 346 -20.79 -4.68 18.52
C VAL A 346 -19.67 -4.19 17.60
N SER A 347 -18.71 -5.10 17.35
CA SER A 347 -17.75 -4.88 16.28
C SER A 347 -18.40 -5.20 14.93
N LEU A 348 -17.99 -4.51 13.89
CA LEU A 348 -18.44 -4.81 12.53
C LEU A 348 -18.21 -6.28 12.16
N GLY A 349 -17.11 -6.89 12.65
CA GLY A 349 -16.80 -8.31 12.43
C GLY A 349 -17.88 -9.26 12.98
N GLN A 350 -18.46 -8.95 14.13
CA GLN A 350 -19.56 -9.74 14.71
C GLN A 350 -20.84 -9.61 13.88
N LEU A 351 -21.14 -8.40 13.37
CA LEU A 351 -22.29 -8.18 12.48
C LEU A 351 -22.13 -8.98 11.18
N VAL A 352 -20.96 -8.85 10.52
CA VAL A 352 -20.68 -9.57 9.27
C VAL A 352 -20.69 -11.08 9.49
N GLY A 353 -20.12 -11.57 10.60
CA GLY A 353 -20.16 -12.99 10.97
C GLY A 353 -21.60 -13.50 11.18
N GLY A 354 -22.44 -12.71 11.84
CA GLY A 354 -23.86 -13.02 12.04
C GLY A 354 -24.65 -13.07 10.73
N LEU A 355 -24.44 -12.08 9.83
CA LEU A 355 -25.08 -12.03 8.52
C LEU A 355 -24.64 -13.20 7.61
N ASN A 356 -23.36 -13.55 7.62
CA ASN A 356 -22.84 -14.70 6.90
C ASN A 356 -23.42 -16.02 7.41
N ALA A 357 -23.58 -16.17 8.72
CA ALA A 357 -24.21 -17.36 9.32
C ALA A 357 -25.68 -17.52 8.92
N LEU A 358 -26.37 -16.42 8.59
CA LEU A 358 -27.74 -16.41 8.07
C LEU A 358 -27.82 -16.66 6.56
N GLY A 359 -26.68 -16.74 5.86
CA GLY A 359 -26.63 -16.97 4.43
C GLY A 359 -26.99 -15.74 3.60
N VAL A 360 -26.77 -14.54 4.10
CA VAL A 360 -26.98 -13.27 3.39
C VAL A 360 -26.04 -13.19 2.19
N THR A 361 -26.55 -12.72 1.05
CA THR A 361 -25.70 -12.58 -0.15
C THR A 361 -24.66 -11.47 0.03
N PRO A 362 -23.48 -11.56 -0.62
CA PRO A 362 -22.49 -10.50 -0.57
C PRO A 362 -23.03 -9.12 -0.98
N GLN A 363 -23.94 -9.07 -1.94
CA GLN A 363 -24.57 -7.83 -2.40
C GLN A 363 -25.45 -7.20 -1.33
N ASP A 364 -26.28 -8.01 -0.64
CA ASP A 364 -27.11 -7.53 0.46
C ASP A 364 -26.28 -7.04 1.63
N LEU A 365 -25.16 -7.73 1.93
CA LEU A 365 -24.23 -7.31 2.98
C LEU A 365 -23.61 -5.93 2.66
N ILE A 366 -23.22 -5.69 1.42
CA ILE A 366 -22.71 -4.39 0.97
C ILE A 366 -23.78 -3.31 1.12
N ALA A 367 -25.01 -3.59 0.68
CA ALA A 367 -26.13 -2.66 0.80
C ALA A 367 -26.44 -2.31 2.27
N VAL A 368 -26.37 -3.28 3.17
CA VAL A 368 -26.52 -3.07 4.61
C VAL A 368 -25.39 -2.18 5.16
N LEU A 369 -24.12 -2.44 4.78
CA LEU A 369 -22.98 -1.62 5.23
C LEU A 369 -23.07 -0.18 4.73
N GLN A 370 -23.49 0.03 3.48
CA GLN A 370 -23.75 1.35 2.92
C GLN A 370 -24.89 2.07 3.64
N ALA A 371 -25.96 1.35 4.00
CA ALA A 371 -27.06 1.91 4.77
C ALA A 371 -26.63 2.33 6.17
N ILE A 372 -25.80 1.50 6.87
CA ILE A 372 -25.22 1.83 8.19
C ILE A 372 -24.36 3.08 8.08
N LYS A 373 -23.52 3.17 7.03
CA LYS A 373 -22.67 4.35 6.79
C LYS A 373 -23.49 5.60 6.50
N SER A 374 -24.52 5.49 5.66
CA SER A 374 -25.42 6.60 5.31
C SER A 374 -26.25 7.08 6.51
N ALA A 375 -26.58 6.17 7.44
CA ALA A 375 -27.23 6.50 8.71
C ALA A 375 -26.26 7.17 9.72
N GLY A 376 -24.97 7.29 9.42
CA GLY A 376 -23.96 7.83 10.33
C GLY A 376 -23.61 6.90 11.50
N ALA A 377 -24.02 5.64 11.44
CA ALA A 377 -23.81 4.67 12.52
C ALA A 377 -22.53 3.83 12.36
N LEU A 378 -21.76 4.01 11.30
CA LEU A 378 -20.46 3.35 11.09
C LEU A 378 -19.33 4.35 11.35
N ASP A 379 -18.58 4.13 12.43
CA ASP A 379 -17.40 4.92 12.80
C ASP A 379 -16.16 4.46 12.00
N ALA A 380 -16.31 4.40 10.67
CA ALA A 380 -15.23 4.01 9.77
C ALA A 380 -15.44 4.61 8.38
N GLU A 381 -14.37 4.72 7.61
CA GLU A 381 -14.43 5.03 6.19
C GLU A 381 -14.78 3.75 5.41
N LEU A 382 -15.77 3.83 4.52
CA LEU A 382 -16.17 2.72 3.65
C LEU A 382 -15.62 2.96 2.25
N GLU A 383 -14.77 2.06 1.78
CA GLU A 383 -14.19 2.09 0.44
C GLU A 383 -14.67 0.87 -0.38
N LEU A 384 -15.13 1.12 -1.58
CA LEU A 384 -15.55 0.10 -2.53
C LEU A 384 -14.43 -0.15 -3.53
N MET A 385 -14.13 -1.44 -3.81
CA MET A 385 -13.04 -1.87 -4.69
C MET A 385 -13.58 -2.74 -5.83
#